data_7205c773506cc2a3d631f35022865021
#
_entry.id   7205c773506cc2a3d631f35022865021
#
_cell.length_a   1.000
_cell.length_b   1.000
_cell.length_c   1.000
_cell.angle_alpha   90.00
_cell.angle_beta   90.00
_cell.angle_gamma   90.00
#
_symmetry.space_group_name_H-M   'P 1'
#
loop_
_entity.id
_entity.type
_entity.pdbx_description
1 polymer ?
#
loop_
_entity_poly.entity_id
_entity_poly.type
_entity_poly.pdbx_seq_one_letter_code
_entity_poly.pdbx_strand_id
1 'polypeptide(L)'
;MRRVIFLMVLGAGWLAAGPAVPVAGDCAALAQPASKVKRKPAAVRPAAQPSPLPPERVEADVSTRTIAITSGYSGAEILVFGTIENSRQPSAESGFYDVAVIVEGAPQQLMVRKKGRVGGLWVNTSTFNFNAVPSYYAVASTRPLEEFAETALLDENGIGLEAVRMAAAADSAVRVSSEDLIAYKDAVRRIKRSAGLFKRDDYGVIFTGRSLFRATIGLPATVPVGPLTARVYLFHDGNLLSRYQARVVLEREGIERWLYAFAF
;
A
#
# COMPACT_ATOMS: atom_id res chain seq x y z
N MET A 1 -20.67 -26.37 -37.48
CA MET A 1 -20.75 -27.83 -37.72
C MET A 1 -19.52 -28.49 -37.14
N ARG A 2 -19.65 -29.21 -36.04
CA ARG A 2 -18.92 -30.43 -35.65
C ARG A 2 -19.40 -30.83 -34.25
N ARG A 3 -20.19 -31.89 -34.27
CA ARG A 3 -20.69 -32.64 -33.12
C ARG A 3 -19.57 -33.57 -32.59
N VAL A 4 -19.43 -33.70 -31.30
CA VAL A 4 -18.75 -34.85 -30.63
C VAL A 4 -19.55 -35.14 -29.38
N ILE A 5 -20.38 -36.11 -29.43
CA ILE A 5 -20.51 -37.49 -28.96
C ILE A 5 -20.20 -37.67 -27.47
N PHE A 6 -21.31 -37.91 -26.77
CA PHE A 6 -21.46 -38.48 -25.43
C PHE A 6 -21.01 -39.96 -25.41
N LEU A 7 -20.26 -40.37 -24.42
CA LEU A 7 -20.03 -41.78 -24.10
C LEU A 7 -20.43 -42.05 -22.65
N MET A 8 -21.57 -42.74 -22.53
CA MET A 8 -22.10 -43.31 -21.30
C MET A 8 -21.41 -44.69 -21.09
N VAL A 9 -20.85 -44.97 -19.93
CA VAL A 9 -20.48 -46.30 -19.51
C VAL A 9 -21.24 -46.65 -18.25
N LEU A 10 -22.19 -47.55 -18.43
CA LEU A 10 -22.88 -48.31 -17.39
C LEU A 10 -21.98 -49.50 -16.98
N GLY A 11 -21.75 -49.69 -15.70
CA GLY A 11 -21.08 -50.85 -15.12
C GLY A 11 -21.89 -51.38 -13.95
N ALA A 12 -22.44 -52.58 -14.18
CA ALA A 12 -23.36 -53.30 -13.33
C ALA A 12 -22.72 -53.87 -12.05
N GLY A 13 -23.60 -54.13 -11.08
CA GLY A 13 -23.33 -54.60 -9.76
C GLY A 13 -22.80 -56.03 -9.61
N TRP A 14 -22.34 -56.30 -8.42
CA TRP A 14 -22.22 -57.66 -7.88
C TRP A 14 -22.61 -57.67 -6.41
N LEU A 15 -23.73 -58.38 -6.15
CA LEU A 15 -24.16 -58.89 -4.86
C LEU A 15 -23.40 -60.21 -4.58
N ALA A 16 -22.74 -60.31 -3.46
CA ALA A 16 -22.31 -61.60 -2.91
C ALA A 16 -22.80 -61.72 -1.45
N ALA A 17 -23.80 -62.56 -1.27
CA ALA A 17 -24.26 -63.03 0.03
C ALA A 17 -23.34 -64.18 0.51
N GLY A 18 -22.84 -64.10 1.74
CA GLY A 18 -22.14 -65.17 2.44
C GLY A 18 -22.87 -65.56 3.74
N PRO A 19 -22.82 -66.84 4.15
CA PRO A 19 -23.75 -67.42 5.09
C PRO A 19 -23.41 -67.17 6.55
N ALA A 20 -24.44 -67.07 7.37
CA ALA A 20 -24.39 -67.03 8.83
C ALA A 20 -24.05 -68.40 9.43
N VAL A 21 -23.15 -68.41 10.41
CA VAL A 21 -22.87 -69.64 11.27
C VAL A 21 -23.17 -69.22 12.70
N PRO A 22 -24.09 -69.91 13.40
CA PRO A 22 -24.29 -69.73 14.82
C PRO A 22 -23.31 -70.64 15.61
N VAL A 23 -22.51 -70.10 16.47
CA VAL A 23 -21.80 -70.81 17.50
C VAL A 23 -22.27 -70.34 18.86
N ALA A 24 -23.09 -71.21 19.49
CA ALA A 24 -23.38 -71.10 20.90
C ALA A 24 -22.19 -71.65 21.71
N GLY A 25 -21.67 -70.84 22.60
CA GLY A 25 -20.61 -71.24 23.53
C GLY A 25 -20.86 -70.58 24.86
N ASP A 26 -21.48 -71.30 25.79
CA ASP A 26 -21.54 -70.97 27.21
C ASP A 26 -20.12 -70.87 27.76
N CYS A 27 -19.75 -69.74 28.31
CA CYS A 27 -18.63 -69.57 29.22
C CYS A 27 -19.03 -68.85 30.45
N ALA A 28 -19.02 -69.59 31.57
CA ALA A 28 -19.28 -69.15 32.90
C ALA A 28 -18.50 -67.89 33.31
N ALA A 29 -19.17 -66.92 33.79
CA ALA A 29 -18.62 -65.69 34.34
C ALA A 29 -17.93 -65.95 35.67
N LEU A 30 -16.58 -65.90 35.71
CA LEU A 30 -15.83 -65.71 36.95
C LEU A 30 -15.85 -64.21 37.30
N ALA A 31 -16.64 -63.86 38.30
CA ALA A 31 -16.70 -62.52 38.87
C ALA A 31 -15.38 -62.20 39.57
N GLN A 32 -14.59 -61.28 38.97
CA GLN A 32 -13.47 -60.64 39.64
C GLN A 32 -13.97 -59.45 40.48
N PRO A 33 -13.47 -59.27 41.73
CA PRO A 33 -13.89 -58.13 42.55
C PRO A 33 -13.34 -56.83 41.96
N ALA A 34 -14.24 -55.89 41.72
CA ALA A 34 -13.91 -54.55 41.24
C ALA A 34 -13.02 -53.83 42.26
N SER A 35 -11.75 -53.64 41.96
CA SER A 35 -10.88 -52.75 42.71
C SER A 35 -11.38 -51.29 42.53
N LYS A 36 -11.74 -50.65 43.62
CA LYS A 36 -12.09 -49.21 43.66
C LYS A 36 -10.84 -48.38 43.36
N VAL A 37 -10.57 -48.12 42.09
CA VAL A 37 -9.59 -47.12 41.67
C VAL A 37 -10.17 -45.76 42.05
N LYS A 38 -9.65 -45.13 43.11
CA LYS A 38 -9.89 -43.75 43.42
C LYS A 38 -9.40 -42.90 42.25
N ARG A 39 -10.31 -42.49 41.37
CA ARG A 39 -10.00 -41.44 40.36
C ARG A 39 -9.64 -40.17 41.09
N LYS A 40 -8.35 -39.79 41.03
CA LYS A 40 -7.84 -38.50 41.43
C LYS A 40 -8.64 -37.45 40.64
N PRO A 41 -9.20 -36.39 41.27
CA PRO A 41 -9.87 -35.36 40.51
C PRO A 41 -8.92 -34.81 39.46
N ALA A 42 -9.34 -34.83 38.20
CA ALA A 42 -8.58 -34.22 37.12
C ALA A 42 -8.43 -32.73 37.48
N ALA A 43 -7.20 -32.30 37.65
CA ALA A 43 -6.90 -30.87 37.81
C ALA A 43 -7.54 -30.13 36.61
N VAL A 44 -8.49 -29.27 36.90
CA VAL A 44 -9.09 -28.37 35.92
C VAL A 44 -7.93 -27.55 35.38
N ARG A 45 -7.49 -27.85 34.15
CA ARG A 45 -6.55 -27.02 33.43
C ARG A 45 -7.18 -25.63 33.35
N PRO A 46 -6.50 -24.56 33.81
CA PRO A 46 -6.99 -23.21 33.58
C PRO A 46 -7.28 -23.08 32.09
N ALA A 47 -8.46 -22.59 31.74
CA ALA A 47 -8.80 -22.29 30.37
C ALA A 47 -7.67 -21.41 29.80
N ALA A 48 -7.03 -21.87 28.72
CA ALA A 48 -5.99 -21.12 28.03
C ALA A 48 -6.59 -19.75 27.71
N GLN A 49 -6.02 -18.70 28.28
CA GLN A 49 -6.41 -17.34 27.92
C GLN A 49 -6.26 -17.23 26.38
N PRO A 50 -7.25 -16.70 25.66
CA PRO A 50 -7.15 -16.53 24.23
C PRO A 50 -5.89 -15.71 23.97
N SER A 51 -4.93 -16.29 23.23
CA SER A 51 -3.75 -15.57 22.80
C SER A 51 -4.19 -14.34 22.04
N PRO A 52 -3.60 -13.15 22.29
CA PRO A 52 -3.95 -11.97 21.52
C PRO A 52 -3.83 -12.30 20.04
N LEU A 53 -4.83 -11.90 19.25
CA LEU A 53 -4.84 -12.11 17.81
C LEU A 53 -3.58 -11.46 17.21
N PRO A 54 -2.94 -12.09 16.22
CA PRO A 54 -1.76 -11.52 15.58
C PRO A 54 -2.11 -10.15 14.99
N PRO A 55 -1.19 -9.18 15.06
CA PRO A 55 -1.41 -7.84 14.51
C PRO A 55 -1.57 -7.89 12.99
N GLU A 56 -2.43 -7.02 12.48
CA GLU A 56 -2.57 -6.81 11.04
C GLU A 56 -1.34 -6.11 10.49
N ARG A 57 -0.86 -6.59 9.34
CA ARG A 57 0.30 -6.02 8.64
C ARG A 57 0.00 -5.87 7.18
N VAL A 58 0.51 -4.79 6.58
CA VAL A 58 0.47 -4.60 5.14
C VAL A 58 1.78 -5.06 4.53
N GLU A 59 1.70 -5.90 3.50
CA GLU A 59 2.77 -6.22 2.59
C GLU A 59 2.39 -5.73 1.20
N ALA A 60 3.33 -5.12 0.50
CA ALA A 60 3.07 -4.58 -0.83
C ALA A 60 4.29 -4.70 -1.73
N ASP A 61 4.07 -4.70 -3.03
CA ASP A 61 5.12 -4.60 -4.02
C ASP A 61 4.63 -3.74 -5.20
N VAL A 62 5.52 -3.47 -6.12
CA VAL A 62 5.28 -2.70 -7.33
C VAL A 62 5.40 -3.59 -8.55
N SER A 63 4.57 -3.37 -9.56
CA SER A 63 4.57 -4.16 -10.79
C SER A 63 5.90 -4.10 -11.56
N THR A 64 6.59 -2.97 -11.45
CA THR A 64 7.83 -2.71 -12.17
C THR A 64 8.79 -1.95 -11.28
N ARG A 65 9.99 -2.50 -11.06
CA ARG A 65 11.03 -1.87 -10.23
C ARG A 65 11.92 -0.91 -11.00
N THR A 66 11.95 -1.03 -12.33
CA THR A 66 12.71 -0.14 -13.20
C THR A 66 11.83 0.30 -14.35
N ILE A 67 11.72 1.62 -14.55
CA ILE A 67 10.98 2.22 -15.66
C ILE A 67 11.95 2.93 -16.56
N ALA A 68 11.97 2.52 -17.83
CA ALA A 68 12.81 3.08 -18.87
C ALA A 68 12.25 4.41 -19.41
N ILE A 69 13.03 5.47 -19.36
CA ILE A 69 12.72 6.74 -20.00
C ILE A 69 13.52 6.86 -21.28
N THR A 70 12.82 6.75 -22.40
CA THR A 70 13.37 6.91 -23.76
C THR A 70 12.93 8.25 -24.34
N SER A 71 13.45 8.62 -25.52
CA SER A 71 13.04 9.84 -26.25
C SER A 71 11.55 9.88 -26.60
N GLY A 72 10.92 8.70 -26.74
CA GLY A 72 9.48 8.55 -26.97
C GLY A 72 8.64 8.43 -25.71
N TYR A 73 9.20 8.67 -24.52
CA TYR A 73 8.48 8.51 -23.25
C TYR A 73 7.35 9.55 -23.12
N SER A 74 6.13 9.08 -23.09
CA SER A 74 4.92 9.92 -22.94
C SER A 74 4.28 9.85 -21.55
N GLY A 75 4.89 9.09 -20.64
CA GLY A 75 4.40 8.77 -19.31
C GLY A 75 4.32 7.26 -19.10
N ALA A 76 4.16 6.83 -17.87
CA ALA A 76 3.98 5.44 -17.48
C ALA A 76 3.00 5.33 -16.31
N GLU A 77 2.58 4.12 -16.03
CA GLU A 77 1.77 3.82 -14.85
C GLU A 77 2.51 2.82 -13.95
N ILE A 78 2.52 3.10 -12.66
CA ILE A 78 3.00 2.18 -11.64
C ILE A 78 1.78 1.55 -10.99
N LEU A 79 1.69 0.23 -11.08
CA LEU A 79 0.73 -0.53 -10.30
C LEU A 79 1.39 -0.93 -8.98
N VAL A 80 0.87 -0.42 -7.87
CA VAL A 80 1.20 -0.85 -6.51
C VAL A 80 0.10 -1.81 -6.06
N PHE A 81 0.49 -2.98 -5.62
CA PHE A 81 -0.45 -3.98 -5.11
C PHE A 81 0.07 -4.53 -3.79
N GLY A 82 -0.83 -5.00 -2.96
CA GLY A 82 -0.45 -5.54 -1.67
C GLY A 82 -1.55 -6.34 -1.01
N THR A 83 -1.18 -7.00 0.07
CA THR A 83 -2.08 -7.81 0.88
C THR A 83 -1.99 -7.39 2.34
N ILE A 84 -3.08 -7.59 3.05
CA ILE A 84 -3.15 -7.40 4.50
C ILE A 84 -3.07 -8.78 5.15
N GLU A 85 -1.96 -9.05 5.82
CA GLU A 85 -1.81 -10.24 6.66
C GLU A 85 -2.74 -10.16 7.87
N ASN A 86 -3.29 -11.29 8.25
CA ASN A 86 -4.26 -11.42 9.34
C ASN A 86 -5.50 -10.53 9.16
N SER A 87 -5.89 -10.26 7.92
CA SER A 87 -7.04 -9.42 7.60
C SER A 87 -8.32 -9.90 8.26
N ARG A 88 -9.02 -8.99 8.94
CA ARG A 88 -10.34 -9.20 9.56
C ARG A 88 -11.48 -8.68 8.71
N GLN A 89 -11.17 -8.11 7.56
CA GLN A 89 -12.17 -7.59 6.63
C GLN A 89 -13.08 -8.71 6.12
N PRO A 90 -14.41 -8.60 6.24
CA PRO A 90 -15.34 -9.63 5.79
C PRO A 90 -15.46 -9.69 4.27
N SER A 91 -15.41 -8.55 3.58
CA SER A 91 -15.50 -8.45 2.11
C SER A 91 -14.72 -7.23 1.60
N ALA A 92 -14.47 -7.15 0.30
CA ALA A 92 -13.79 -6.02 -0.35
C ALA A 92 -14.53 -4.68 -0.15
N GLU A 93 -15.84 -4.74 -0.04
CA GLU A 93 -16.73 -3.57 0.01
C GLU A 93 -17.08 -3.14 1.45
N SER A 94 -16.54 -3.83 2.46
CA SER A 94 -16.92 -3.59 3.85
C SER A 94 -16.45 -2.25 4.41
N GLY A 95 -15.45 -1.61 3.78
CA GLY A 95 -14.84 -0.38 4.28
C GLY A 95 -14.16 -0.54 5.65
N PHE A 96 -13.77 -1.76 6.01
CA PHE A 96 -13.15 -2.04 7.31
C PHE A 96 -11.73 -1.45 7.40
N TYR A 97 -10.97 -1.51 6.31
CA TYR A 97 -9.65 -0.90 6.23
C TYR A 97 -9.62 0.24 5.22
N ASP A 98 -8.81 1.23 5.53
CA ASP A 98 -8.41 2.27 4.61
C ASP A 98 -6.93 2.14 4.27
N VAL A 99 -6.62 2.35 3.01
CA VAL A 99 -5.25 2.26 2.51
C VAL A 99 -4.90 3.57 1.80
N ALA A 100 -3.74 4.12 2.15
CA ALA A 100 -3.15 5.22 1.43
C ALA A 100 -1.83 4.77 0.80
N VAL A 101 -1.69 4.96 -0.50
CA VAL A 101 -0.48 4.67 -1.28
C VAL A 101 0.14 5.99 -1.73
N ILE A 102 1.40 6.21 -1.39
CA ILE A 102 2.16 7.40 -1.76
C ILE A 102 3.32 6.97 -2.63
N VAL A 103 3.52 7.64 -3.77
CA VAL A 103 4.74 7.54 -4.56
C VAL A 103 5.44 8.88 -4.55
N GLU A 104 6.65 8.88 -4.01
CA GLU A 104 7.47 10.08 -3.81
C GLU A 104 8.79 9.96 -4.57
N GLY A 105 9.14 10.99 -5.34
CA GLY A 105 10.40 11.09 -6.06
C GLY A 105 11.53 11.64 -5.19
N ALA A 106 12.76 11.49 -5.68
CA ALA A 106 13.95 12.01 -5.00
C ALA A 106 13.78 13.49 -4.62
N PRO A 107 14.26 13.88 -3.42
CA PRO A 107 14.25 15.28 -3.02
C PRO A 107 15.19 16.11 -3.90
N GLN A 108 14.76 17.30 -4.26
CA GLN A 108 15.53 18.25 -5.07
C GLN A 108 15.54 19.63 -4.43
N GLN A 109 16.56 20.41 -4.72
CA GLN A 109 16.62 21.83 -4.34
C GLN A 109 15.70 22.62 -5.26
N LEU A 110 14.98 23.57 -4.69
CA LEU A 110 14.05 24.42 -5.43
C LEU A 110 14.16 25.87 -4.98
N MET A 111 14.37 26.77 -5.94
CA MET A 111 14.33 28.21 -5.73
C MET A 111 12.96 28.77 -6.15
N VAL A 112 12.29 29.43 -5.24
CA VAL A 112 10.99 30.11 -5.46
C VAL A 112 11.18 31.60 -5.45
N ARG A 113 10.67 32.30 -6.47
CA ARG A 113 10.76 33.76 -6.60
C ARG A 113 9.36 34.38 -6.58
N LYS A 114 9.16 35.31 -5.67
CA LYS A 114 7.93 36.11 -5.60
C LYS A 114 8.08 37.32 -6.51
N LYS A 115 7.15 37.49 -7.44
CA LYS A 115 7.08 38.71 -8.28
C LYS A 115 6.25 39.79 -7.57
N GLY A 116 6.73 41.01 -7.64
CA GLY A 116 6.03 42.18 -7.16
C GLY A 116 6.05 43.29 -8.21
N ARG A 117 5.11 44.21 -8.14
CA ARG A 117 5.02 45.37 -9.02
C ARG A 117 5.79 46.53 -8.44
N VAL A 118 6.86 46.98 -9.09
CA VAL A 118 7.68 48.10 -8.67
C VAL A 118 7.76 49.09 -9.86
N GLY A 119 7.33 50.31 -9.66
CA GLY A 119 7.31 51.34 -10.72
C GLY A 119 6.51 50.94 -11.97
N GLY A 120 5.46 50.10 -11.81
CA GLY A 120 4.65 49.61 -12.94
C GLY A 120 5.17 48.35 -13.58
N LEU A 121 6.37 47.88 -13.26
CA LEU A 121 7.00 46.66 -13.83
C LEU A 121 6.94 45.49 -12.86
N TRP A 122 6.79 44.25 -13.40
CA TRP A 122 6.85 43.04 -12.63
C TRP A 122 8.31 42.61 -12.46
N VAL A 123 8.83 42.65 -11.24
CA VAL A 123 10.20 42.27 -10.89
C VAL A 123 10.20 41.19 -9.80
N ASN A 124 11.28 40.42 -9.68
CA ASN A 124 11.44 39.48 -8.57
C ASN A 124 11.78 40.27 -7.31
N THR A 125 10.85 40.37 -6.36
CA THR A 125 10.99 41.13 -5.12
C THR A 125 11.59 40.32 -3.98
N SER A 126 11.39 39.01 -3.97
CA SER A 126 11.96 38.15 -2.95
C SER A 126 12.21 36.74 -3.51
N THR A 127 13.15 36.04 -2.90
CA THR A 127 13.58 34.68 -3.28
C THR A 127 13.63 33.82 -2.03
N PHE A 128 13.14 32.58 -2.15
CA PHE A 128 13.16 31.59 -1.09
C PHE A 128 13.69 30.26 -1.63
N ASN A 129 14.62 29.63 -0.89
CA ASN A 129 15.24 28.37 -1.27
C ASN A 129 14.75 27.23 -0.37
N PHE A 130 14.31 26.15 -1.00
CA PHE A 130 14.06 24.88 -0.35
C PHE A 130 15.22 23.93 -0.65
N ASN A 131 15.75 23.25 0.37
CA ASN A 131 16.82 22.26 0.20
C ASN A 131 16.29 20.88 -0.22
N ALA A 132 15.07 20.56 0.19
CA ALA A 132 14.46 19.28 -0.12
C ALA A 132 12.97 19.47 -0.41
N VAL A 133 12.60 19.28 -1.68
CA VAL A 133 11.22 19.18 -2.16
C VAL A 133 11.14 17.94 -3.00
N PRO A 134 10.14 17.06 -2.83
CA PRO A 134 9.99 15.90 -3.69
C PRO A 134 9.94 16.31 -5.17
N SER A 135 10.68 15.59 -6.02
CA SER A 135 10.63 15.82 -7.47
C SER A 135 9.24 15.49 -8.03
N TYR A 136 8.64 14.43 -7.52
CA TYR A 136 7.30 13.92 -7.82
C TYR A 136 6.61 13.52 -6.52
N TYR A 137 5.30 13.69 -6.42
CA TYR A 137 4.49 13.22 -5.30
C TYR A 137 3.08 12.86 -5.77
N ALA A 138 2.69 11.62 -5.55
CA ALA A 138 1.33 11.18 -5.81
C ALA A 138 0.80 10.43 -4.60
N VAL A 139 -0.45 10.69 -4.25
CA VAL A 139 -1.17 9.97 -3.21
C VAL A 139 -2.45 9.40 -3.81
N ALA A 140 -2.67 8.12 -3.60
CA ALA A 140 -3.91 7.42 -3.90
C ALA A 140 -4.46 6.83 -2.61
N SER A 141 -5.77 6.88 -2.42
CA SER A 141 -6.43 6.39 -1.21
C SER A 141 -7.73 5.64 -1.52
N THR A 142 -8.22 4.85 -0.57
CA THR A 142 -9.50 4.15 -0.68
C THR A 142 -10.70 5.09 -0.65
N ARG A 143 -10.58 6.19 0.09
CA ARG A 143 -11.54 7.30 0.20
C ARG A 143 -10.79 8.58 0.58
N PRO A 144 -11.41 9.76 0.61
CA PRO A 144 -10.75 11.00 1.01
C PRO A 144 -9.99 10.85 2.34
N LEU A 145 -8.73 11.31 2.39
CA LEU A 145 -7.84 11.14 3.54
C LEU A 145 -8.43 11.67 4.84
N GLU A 146 -9.14 12.78 4.74
CA GLU A 146 -9.75 13.50 5.86
C GLU A 146 -10.94 12.74 6.48
N GLU A 147 -11.48 11.74 5.79
CA GLU A 147 -12.61 10.93 6.26
C GLU A 147 -12.16 9.77 7.17
N PHE A 148 -10.91 9.31 7.03
CA PHE A 148 -10.45 8.14 7.76
C PHE A 148 -9.23 8.36 8.66
N ALA A 149 -8.59 9.54 8.62
CA ALA A 149 -7.46 9.83 9.48
C ALA A 149 -7.43 11.31 9.91
N GLU A 150 -6.99 11.54 11.14
CA GLU A 150 -6.81 12.88 11.66
C GLU A 150 -5.68 13.62 10.92
N THR A 151 -5.86 14.93 10.71
CA THR A 151 -4.87 15.77 10.03
C THR A 151 -3.49 15.70 10.68
N ALA A 152 -3.42 15.66 12.02
CA ALA A 152 -2.16 15.55 12.75
C ALA A 152 -1.40 14.27 12.40
N LEU A 153 -2.10 13.12 12.30
CA LEU A 153 -1.51 11.85 11.92
C LEU A 153 -1.04 11.84 10.44
N LEU A 154 -1.81 12.48 9.57
CA LEU A 154 -1.46 12.65 8.16
C LEU A 154 -0.18 13.51 8.01
N ASP A 155 -0.11 14.62 8.73
CA ASP A 155 1.04 15.54 8.72
C ASP A 155 2.31 14.87 9.27
N GLU A 156 2.21 14.14 10.37
CA GLU A 156 3.33 13.40 10.96
C GLU A 156 3.93 12.40 9.98
N ASN A 157 3.11 11.69 9.22
CA ASN A 157 3.53 10.68 8.26
C ASN A 157 3.79 11.25 6.85
N GLY A 158 3.49 12.52 6.61
CA GLY A 158 3.65 13.18 5.31
C GLY A 158 2.69 12.62 4.26
N ILE A 159 1.44 12.34 4.67
CA ILE A 159 0.39 11.76 3.84
C ILE A 159 -0.54 12.87 3.36
N GLY A 160 -0.63 13.07 2.07
CA GLY A 160 -1.45 14.12 1.47
C GLY A 160 -0.63 15.29 0.93
N LEU A 161 -1.23 16.08 0.05
CA LEU A 161 -0.53 17.18 -0.61
C LEU A 161 -0.16 18.32 0.34
N GLU A 162 -0.95 18.52 1.39
CA GLU A 162 -0.68 19.55 2.40
C GLU A 162 0.44 19.14 3.34
N ALA A 163 0.56 17.83 3.62
CA ALA A 163 1.56 17.22 4.47
C ALA A 163 2.91 16.95 3.79
N VAL A 164 3.06 17.29 2.49
CA VAL A 164 4.32 17.09 1.76
C VAL A 164 5.47 17.80 2.46
N ARG A 165 6.51 17.03 2.77
CA ARG A 165 7.68 17.56 3.47
C ARG A 165 8.50 18.44 2.53
N MET A 166 8.70 19.69 2.93
CA MET A 166 9.51 20.67 2.22
C MET A 166 10.45 21.33 3.22
N ALA A 167 11.75 20.98 3.13
CA ALA A 167 12.77 21.54 4.02
C ALA A 167 13.26 22.89 3.46
N ALA A 168 13.11 23.95 4.24
CA ALA A 168 13.67 25.25 3.92
C ALA A 168 15.20 25.26 4.05
N ALA A 169 15.89 26.03 3.21
CA ALA A 169 17.31 26.30 3.40
C ALA A 169 17.51 27.21 4.62
N ALA A 170 18.54 26.93 5.43
CA ALA A 170 18.75 27.62 6.70
C ALA A 170 18.84 29.16 6.56
N ASP A 171 19.57 29.61 5.55
CA ASP A 171 19.74 31.07 5.25
C ASP A 171 18.45 31.73 4.75
N SER A 172 17.53 30.99 4.15
CA SER A 172 16.23 31.48 3.71
C SER A 172 15.21 31.46 4.86
N ALA A 173 15.26 30.44 5.71
CA ALA A 173 14.31 30.28 6.83
C ALA A 173 14.45 31.38 7.90
N VAL A 174 15.66 31.89 8.14
CA VAL A 174 15.92 32.96 9.13
C VAL A 174 15.34 34.32 8.69
N ARG A 175 15.14 34.54 7.39
CA ARG A 175 14.77 35.84 6.80
C ARG A 175 13.28 35.97 6.48
N VAL A 176 12.48 34.97 6.72
CA VAL A 176 11.09 34.91 6.25
C VAL A 176 10.15 34.62 7.42
N SER A 177 9.03 35.31 7.46
CA SER A 177 7.99 35.06 8.45
C SER A 177 7.35 33.67 8.25
N SER A 178 6.72 33.14 9.29
CA SER A 178 5.98 31.87 9.19
C SER A 178 4.86 31.92 8.15
N GLU A 179 4.20 33.07 8.02
CA GLU A 179 3.13 33.32 7.05
C GLU A 179 3.66 33.30 5.60
N ASP A 180 4.76 33.99 5.34
CA ASP A 180 5.41 33.95 4.02
C ASP A 180 5.92 32.55 3.67
N LEU A 181 6.44 31.79 4.66
CA LEU A 181 6.87 30.40 4.45
C LEU A 181 5.70 29.51 4.00
N ILE A 182 4.53 29.66 4.61
CA ILE A 182 3.30 28.97 4.18
C ILE A 182 2.97 29.34 2.74
N ALA A 183 2.97 30.65 2.43
CA ALA A 183 2.68 31.13 1.08
C ALA A 183 3.67 30.61 0.02
N TYR A 184 4.96 30.45 0.36
CA TYR A 184 5.94 29.83 -0.53
C TYR A 184 5.69 28.33 -0.74
N LYS A 185 5.35 27.59 0.32
CA LYS A 185 4.98 26.16 0.22
C LYS A 185 3.75 25.99 -0.67
N ASP A 186 2.72 26.80 -0.50
CA ASP A 186 1.51 26.76 -1.30
C ASP A 186 1.77 27.10 -2.77
N ALA A 187 2.65 28.05 -3.04
CA ALA A 187 3.08 28.36 -4.40
C ALA A 187 3.78 27.15 -5.05
N VAL A 188 4.66 26.44 -4.32
CA VAL A 188 5.31 25.19 -4.80
C VAL A 188 4.27 24.13 -5.10
N ARG A 189 3.34 23.87 -4.18
CA ARG A 189 2.27 22.87 -4.37
C ARG A 189 1.46 23.20 -5.63
N ARG A 190 1.02 24.45 -5.78
CA ARG A 190 0.23 24.88 -6.94
C ARG A 190 0.99 24.70 -8.25
N ILE A 191 2.27 25.09 -8.31
CA ILE A 191 3.11 24.95 -9.52
C ILE A 191 3.32 23.47 -9.85
N LYS A 192 3.66 22.66 -8.86
CA LYS A 192 3.87 21.22 -9.05
C LYS A 192 2.59 20.49 -9.45
N ARG A 193 1.42 20.89 -8.91
CA ARG A 193 0.11 20.36 -9.33
C ARG A 193 -0.21 20.74 -10.79
N SER A 194 0.01 22.00 -11.18
CA SER A 194 -0.23 22.43 -12.57
C SER A 194 0.72 21.75 -13.57
N ALA A 195 1.91 21.35 -13.14
CA ALA A 195 2.84 20.56 -13.95
C ALA A 195 2.52 19.04 -13.94
N GLY A 196 1.48 18.61 -13.23
CA GLY A 196 1.12 17.20 -13.09
C GLY A 196 2.07 16.37 -12.24
N LEU A 197 3.03 17.01 -11.55
CA LEU A 197 4.03 16.34 -10.70
C LEU A 197 3.51 16.04 -9.30
N PHE A 198 2.49 16.80 -8.83
CA PHE A 198 1.80 16.53 -7.57
C PHE A 198 0.36 16.14 -7.88
N LYS A 199 -0.03 14.94 -7.46
CA LYS A 199 -1.35 14.36 -7.73
C LYS A 199 -1.99 13.83 -6.46
N ARG A 200 -3.30 13.90 -6.39
CA ARG A 200 -4.15 13.24 -5.39
C ARG A 200 -5.27 12.52 -6.11
N ASP A 201 -5.47 11.28 -5.77
CA ASP A 201 -6.53 10.42 -6.30
C ASP A 201 -7.25 9.78 -5.12
N ASP A 202 -8.34 10.41 -4.72
CA ASP A 202 -9.25 9.87 -3.74
C ASP A 202 -10.05 8.76 -4.44
N TYR A 203 -10.07 7.55 -3.91
CA TYR A 203 -10.61 6.33 -4.54
C TYR A 203 -9.67 5.66 -5.55
N GLY A 204 -8.39 6.06 -5.62
CA GLY A 204 -7.38 5.42 -6.46
C GLY A 204 -6.89 4.06 -5.96
N VAL A 205 -7.23 3.68 -4.72
CA VAL A 205 -6.95 2.35 -4.15
C VAL A 205 -8.23 1.52 -4.12
N ILE A 206 -8.16 0.32 -4.68
CA ILE A 206 -9.31 -0.58 -4.81
C ILE A 206 -8.97 -1.92 -4.16
N PHE A 207 -9.83 -2.39 -3.27
CA PHE A 207 -9.78 -3.76 -2.77
C PHE A 207 -10.36 -4.74 -3.79
N THR A 208 -9.61 -5.81 -4.09
CA THR A 208 -10.05 -6.87 -5.02
C THR A 208 -10.59 -8.09 -4.27
N GLY A 209 -10.45 -8.11 -2.95
CA GLY A 209 -10.91 -9.20 -2.08
C GLY A 209 -10.81 -8.80 -0.64
N ARG A 210 -10.78 -9.78 0.27
CA ARG A 210 -10.74 -9.54 1.71
C ARG A 210 -9.43 -8.94 2.22
N SER A 211 -8.33 -9.13 1.47
CA SER A 211 -6.99 -8.69 1.89
C SER A 211 -6.19 -8.05 0.78
N LEU A 212 -6.53 -8.32 -0.49
CA LEU A 212 -5.78 -7.83 -1.64
C LEU A 212 -6.27 -6.45 -2.06
N PHE A 213 -5.36 -5.50 -2.23
CA PHE A 213 -5.63 -4.17 -2.80
C PHE A 213 -4.68 -3.85 -3.93
N ARG A 214 -5.07 -2.91 -4.76
CA ARG A 214 -4.25 -2.35 -5.84
C ARG A 214 -4.48 -0.84 -5.96
N ALA A 215 -3.44 -0.13 -6.39
CA ALA A 215 -3.49 1.28 -6.74
C ALA A 215 -2.71 1.51 -8.04
N THR A 216 -3.26 2.30 -8.96
CA THR A 216 -2.58 2.70 -10.20
C THR A 216 -2.17 4.15 -10.11
N ILE A 217 -0.88 4.43 -10.24
CA ILE A 217 -0.32 5.78 -10.13
C ILE A 217 0.34 6.16 -11.45
N GLY A 218 -0.23 7.16 -12.13
CA GLY A 218 0.27 7.64 -13.41
C GLY A 218 1.43 8.61 -13.25
N LEU A 219 2.56 8.30 -13.86
CA LEU A 219 3.73 9.17 -13.98
C LEU A 219 3.62 10.03 -15.24
N PRO A 220 3.73 11.36 -15.15
CA PRO A 220 3.72 12.23 -16.32
C PRO A 220 5.02 12.12 -17.13
N ALA A 221 4.97 12.53 -18.39
CA ALA A 221 6.15 12.58 -19.25
C ALA A 221 7.28 13.47 -18.69
N THR A 222 6.93 14.45 -17.85
CA THR A 222 7.86 15.42 -17.26
C THR A 222 8.47 14.96 -15.94
N VAL A 223 8.18 13.70 -15.49
CA VAL A 223 8.74 13.19 -14.25
C VAL A 223 10.27 13.14 -14.33
N PRO A 224 10.99 13.68 -13.33
CA PRO A 224 12.45 13.59 -13.31
C PRO A 224 12.93 12.16 -13.11
N VAL A 225 14.03 11.81 -13.79
CA VAL A 225 14.73 10.53 -13.59
C VAL A 225 15.25 10.42 -12.17
N GLY A 226 15.32 9.21 -11.64
CA GLY A 226 15.83 8.94 -10.31
C GLY A 226 15.00 7.94 -9.52
N PRO A 227 15.36 7.71 -8.27
CA PRO A 227 14.64 6.78 -7.40
C PRO A 227 13.28 7.35 -6.99
N LEU A 228 12.26 6.51 -7.08
CA LEU A 228 10.94 6.72 -6.49
C LEU A 228 10.77 5.79 -5.30
N THR A 229 10.08 6.26 -4.30
CA THR A 229 9.72 5.47 -3.11
C THR A 229 8.20 5.35 -3.05
N ALA A 230 7.70 4.11 -3.14
CA ALA A 230 6.31 3.81 -2.88
C ALA A 230 6.14 3.48 -1.39
N ARG A 231 5.26 4.18 -0.69
CA ARG A 231 4.91 3.94 0.71
C ARG A 231 3.44 3.58 0.78
N VAL A 232 3.13 2.54 1.50
CA VAL A 232 1.77 2.06 1.72
C VAL A 232 1.47 2.15 3.21
N TYR A 233 0.33 2.73 3.54
CA TYR A 233 -0.15 2.91 4.91
C TYR A 233 -1.50 2.24 5.05
N LEU A 234 -1.66 1.42 6.09
CA LEU A 234 -2.89 0.73 6.44
C LEU A 234 -3.51 1.39 7.66
N PHE A 235 -4.77 1.79 7.55
CA PHE A 235 -5.55 2.39 8.62
C PHE A 235 -6.76 1.54 8.97
N HIS A 236 -7.20 1.65 10.22
CA HIS A 236 -8.47 1.14 10.72
C HIS A 236 -8.97 2.04 11.83
N ASP A 237 -10.22 2.48 11.72
CA ASP A 237 -10.87 3.39 12.67
C ASP A 237 -10.01 4.61 13.05
N GLY A 238 -9.40 5.26 12.07
CA GLY A 238 -8.57 6.44 12.29
C GLY A 238 -7.14 6.18 12.75
N ASN A 239 -6.78 4.93 13.08
CA ASN A 239 -5.46 4.57 13.59
C ASN A 239 -4.59 3.95 12.50
N LEU A 240 -3.31 4.32 12.50
CA LEU A 240 -2.32 3.71 11.61
C LEU A 240 -1.91 2.35 12.19
N LEU A 241 -2.25 1.25 11.48
CA LEU A 241 -1.92 -0.11 11.90
C LEU A 241 -0.54 -0.54 11.42
N SER A 242 -0.22 -0.27 10.15
CA SER A 242 1.01 -0.76 9.52
C SER A 242 1.45 0.14 8.38
N ARG A 243 2.75 0.10 8.08
CA ARG A 243 3.34 0.79 6.92
C ARG A 243 4.31 -0.13 6.19
N TYR A 244 4.36 0.01 4.88
CA TYR A 244 5.30 -0.70 4.01
C TYR A 244 5.97 0.27 3.04
N GLN A 245 7.17 -0.07 2.58
CA GLN A 245 7.92 0.76 1.63
C GLN A 245 8.58 -0.11 0.57
N ALA A 246 8.38 0.26 -0.70
CA ALA A 246 9.05 -0.32 -1.86
C ALA A 246 9.80 0.75 -2.64
N ARG A 247 10.80 0.36 -3.43
CA ARG A 247 11.57 1.27 -4.29
C ARG A 247 11.33 0.96 -5.75
N VAL A 248 11.21 2.02 -6.54
CA VAL A 248 11.14 1.99 -8.01
C VAL A 248 12.20 2.92 -8.53
N VAL A 249 12.86 2.60 -9.63
CA VAL A 249 13.88 3.45 -10.21
C VAL A 249 13.47 3.85 -11.63
N LEU A 250 13.49 5.14 -11.90
CA LEU A 250 13.35 5.67 -13.26
C LEU A 250 14.74 5.89 -13.84
N GLU A 251 15.04 5.18 -14.90
CA GLU A 251 16.33 5.23 -15.58
C GLU A 251 16.19 5.66 -17.03
N ARG A 252 17.18 6.36 -17.55
CA ARG A 252 17.28 6.62 -18.98
C ARG A 252 17.77 5.37 -19.68
N GLU A 253 17.09 4.96 -20.74
CA GLU A 253 17.50 3.86 -21.61
C GLU A 253 17.81 4.32 -23.02
N GLY A 254 18.68 3.54 -23.72
CA GLY A 254 19.00 3.75 -25.12
C GLY A 254 20.21 4.65 -25.36
N ILE A 255 20.24 5.25 -26.54
CA ILE A 255 21.31 6.16 -27.02
C ILE A 255 21.54 7.33 -26.05
N GLU A 256 20.51 7.79 -25.38
CA GLU A 256 20.56 8.90 -24.44
C GLU A 256 21.41 8.60 -23.21
N ARG A 257 21.41 7.36 -22.73
CA ARG A 257 22.30 6.93 -21.63
C ARG A 257 23.77 7.01 -22.07
N TRP A 258 24.05 6.58 -23.29
CA TRP A 258 25.40 6.62 -23.86
C TRP A 258 25.86 8.06 -24.12
N LEU A 259 25.00 8.90 -24.71
CA LEU A 259 25.29 10.32 -24.95
C LEU A 259 25.52 11.09 -23.63
N TYR A 260 24.72 10.82 -22.60
CA TYR A 260 24.90 11.45 -21.29
C TYR A 260 26.23 11.03 -20.64
N ALA A 261 26.57 9.73 -20.68
CA ALA A 261 27.84 9.22 -20.17
C ALA A 261 29.06 9.72 -20.98
N PHE A 262 28.85 10.22 -22.19
CA PHE A 262 29.91 10.77 -23.05
C PHE A 262 30.09 12.29 -22.85
N ALA A 263 29.05 12.98 -22.34
CA ALA A 263 29.03 14.45 -22.18
C ALA A 263 29.48 14.90 -20.77
N PHE A 264 29.49 14.00 -19.82
CA PHE A 264 29.86 14.22 -18.40
C PHE A 264 30.75 13.10 -17.87
#